data_9683e20ebfdc994fad79a062969c22a2
#
_entry.id   9683e20ebfdc994fad79a062969c22a2
#
_cell.length_a   1.000
_cell.length_b   1.000
_cell.length_c   1.000
_cell.angle_alpha   90.00
_cell.angle_beta   90.00
_cell.angle_gamma   90.00
#
_symmetry.space_group_name_H-M   'P 1'
#
loop_
_entity.id
_entity.type
_entity.pdbx_description
1 polymer ?
#
loop_
_entity_poly.entity_id
_entity_poly.type
_entity_poly.pdbx_seq_one_letter_code
_entity_poly.pdbx_strand_id
1 'polypeptide(L)'
;VVSALADVTLRTPFKNHAVFQRGIKIPVWGTADPGEKVLVELGKQKANAVADAAGKWMARLDPMEAGGPFEMTVKGSNEITVTDILIGDVWICSGQSNMEFQVNSGLNARQEVAEADYPEIRFLAVTKKVADEPQESTWGSWTLCSPKSAGGFSAVGYFFGRELYRELKVPIGLINSSWGGTPIEVWMSREVLGSEPSFKVFITRWERAKESFDRQRQRYEEQLAEWDVLSESATLAGEPAPKRPKPPVALNEFQMKPACLFNGMIYPLIPFGIKGAIWYQGESNAGEARKYQKLFPAMIRDWRSRWNQGDFGFMFVQLANFMAVQKRPSEGGWAELREAQLMTLSVPKTGMAVITDIGDEKDIHPKNKQDVGKRLALAALGTVYDKKIVYYGPIYDSMKVEGSKIRLSFKHAGTGLAVKEGEELKGFAICGENKSFKWANVQIDGNTVLAWNDEIEIPVAIRYGWANNPIGNLYNKEGLPATPFRTDAPN
;
A
#
# COMPACT_ATOMS: atom_id res chain seq x y z
N VAL A 1 -37.16 29.59 19.63
CA VAL A 1 -36.14 28.55 19.72
C VAL A 1 -34.84 29.22 19.31
N VAL A 2 -33.96 29.57 20.26
CA VAL A 2 -32.59 30.00 19.97
C VAL A 2 -31.90 28.73 19.48
N SER A 3 -31.65 28.62 18.18
CA SER A 3 -30.77 27.57 17.62
C SER A 3 -29.40 27.83 18.27
N ALA A 4 -28.89 26.88 19.04
CA ALA A 4 -27.53 26.96 19.50
C ALA A 4 -26.65 27.01 18.24
N LEU A 5 -25.89 28.10 18.10
CA LEU A 5 -24.92 28.23 17.01
C LEU A 5 -23.95 27.03 17.08
N ALA A 6 -23.76 26.36 15.98
CA ALA A 6 -22.78 25.28 15.94
C ALA A 6 -21.39 25.86 15.76
N ASP A 7 -20.51 25.60 16.71
CA ASP A 7 -19.11 26.04 16.64
C ASP A 7 -18.41 25.58 15.35
N VAL A 8 -17.52 26.42 14.81
CA VAL A 8 -16.59 26.00 13.77
C VAL A 8 -15.81 24.77 14.25
N THR A 9 -15.72 23.76 13.41
CA THR A 9 -14.95 22.56 13.67
C THR A 9 -13.92 22.31 12.56
N LEU A 10 -12.83 21.62 12.91
CA LEU A 10 -11.84 21.11 11.98
C LEU A 10 -11.93 19.59 11.87
N ARG A 11 -11.72 19.07 10.67
CA ARG A 11 -11.60 17.62 10.43
C ARG A 11 -10.16 17.15 10.73
N THR A 12 -9.99 15.88 11.04
CA THR A 12 -8.70 15.22 10.93
C THR A 12 -8.30 15.29 9.44
N PRO A 13 -7.10 15.71 9.06
CA PRO A 13 -5.86 15.70 9.82
C PRO A 13 -5.38 17.04 10.39
N PHE A 14 -6.24 18.06 10.56
CA PHE A 14 -5.86 19.39 11.06
C PHE A 14 -5.75 19.38 12.58
N LYS A 15 -4.59 18.97 13.10
CA LYS A 15 -4.29 18.92 14.53
C LYS A 15 -2.86 19.38 14.79
N ASN A 16 -2.54 19.65 16.06
CA ASN A 16 -1.18 20.01 16.47
C ASN A 16 -0.17 19.00 15.92
N HIS A 17 1.02 19.47 15.61
CA HIS A 17 2.13 18.71 15.04
C HIS A 17 1.93 18.25 13.60
N ALA A 18 0.92 18.75 12.88
CA ALA A 18 0.65 18.38 11.50
C ALA A 18 1.79 18.78 10.55
N VAL A 19 1.91 18.02 9.45
CA VAL A 19 2.67 18.46 8.27
C VAL A 19 1.70 18.75 7.16
N PHE A 20 1.78 19.95 6.55
CA PHE A 20 0.99 20.29 5.35
C PHE A 20 1.87 20.23 4.12
N GLN A 21 1.30 19.80 3.01
CA GLN A 21 2.03 19.60 1.76
C GLN A 21 2.52 20.94 1.20
N ARG A 22 3.83 21.05 0.98
CA ARG A 22 4.48 22.20 0.33
C ARG A 22 4.21 22.26 -1.17
N GLY A 23 4.33 23.45 -1.74
CA GLY A 23 4.35 23.68 -3.20
C GLY A 23 3.01 23.54 -3.90
N ILE A 24 1.92 23.32 -3.18
CA ILE A 24 0.55 23.27 -3.69
C ILE A 24 -0.37 24.10 -2.80
N LYS A 25 -1.57 24.45 -3.29
CA LYS A 25 -2.58 25.07 -2.44
C LYS A 25 -2.92 24.18 -1.25
N ILE A 26 -3.04 24.78 -0.06
CA ILE A 26 -3.33 24.04 1.18
C ILE A 26 -4.84 24.13 1.43
N PRO A 27 -5.61 23.07 1.19
CA PRO A 27 -7.02 23.03 1.55
C PRO A 27 -7.16 22.82 3.06
N VAL A 28 -8.01 23.63 3.70
CA VAL A 28 -8.42 23.50 5.10
C VAL A 28 -9.94 23.47 5.13
N TRP A 29 -10.53 22.49 5.82
CA TRP A 29 -11.99 22.31 5.80
C TRP A 29 -12.55 21.79 7.13
N GLY A 30 -13.84 22.00 7.29
CA GLY A 30 -14.56 21.58 8.48
C GLY A 30 -16.05 21.81 8.36
N THR A 31 -16.71 21.98 9.50
CA THR A 31 -18.14 22.36 9.57
C THR A 31 -18.33 23.59 10.43
N ALA A 32 -19.41 24.33 10.16
CA ALA A 32 -19.87 25.52 10.88
C ALA A 32 -21.40 25.67 10.65
N ASP A 33 -22.02 26.70 11.19
CA ASP A 33 -23.41 26.99 10.85
C ASP A 33 -23.56 27.36 9.37
N PRO A 34 -24.67 26.95 8.71
CA PRO A 34 -24.93 27.35 7.33
C PRO A 34 -24.88 28.87 7.15
N GLY A 35 -24.08 29.33 6.18
CA GLY A 35 -23.84 30.72 5.88
C GLY A 35 -22.79 31.41 6.78
N GLU A 36 -22.24 30.73 7.75
CA GLU A 36 -21.18 31.27 8.62
C GLU A 36 -19.91 31.56 7.83
N LYS A 37 -19.30 32.71 8.12
CA LYS A 37 -18.03 33.13 7.53
C LYS A 37 -16.89 32.59 8.39
N VAL A 38 -15.98 31.83 7.76
CA VAL A 38 -14.80 31.25 8.41
C VAL A 38 -13.55 31.87 7.84
N LEU A 39 -12.68 32.37 8.72
CA LEU A 39 -11.35 32.89 8.39
C LEU A 39 -10.29 31.87 8.83
N VAL A 40 -9.46 31.44 7.91
CA VAL A 40 -8.27 30.61 8.20
C VAL A 40 -7.00 31.46 8.03
N GLU A 41 -6.17 31.48 9.07
CA GLU A 41 -4.87 32.16 9.06
C GLU A 41 -3.77 31.13 9.34
N LEU A 42 -2.69 31.13 8.52
CA LEU A 42 -1.50 30.28 8.69
C LEU A 42 -0.24 31.11 8.38
N GLY A 43 0.56 31.39 9.39
CA GLY A 43 1.68 32.32 9.25
C GLY A 43 1.22 33.68 8.75
N LYS A 44 1.67 34.11 7.55
CA LYS A 44 1.25 35.39 6.93
C LYS A 44 0.06 35.27 5.98
N GLN A 45 -0.43 34.06 5.74
CA GLN A 45 -1.50 33.82 4.80
C GLN A 45 -2.86 33.83 5.47
N LYS A 46 -3.88 34.26 4.71
CA LYS A 46 -5.28 34.29 5.14
C LYS A 46 -6.18 33.83 3.99
N ALA A 47 -7.15 33.03 4.31
CA ALA A 47 -8.20 32.62 3.37
C ALA A 47 -9.57 32.60 4.04
N ASN A 48 -10.58 33.07 3.31
CA ASN A 48 -11.98 33.08 3.77
C ASN A 48 -12.75 31.95 3.11
N ALA A 49 -13.72 31.42 3.85
CA ALA A 49 -14.74 30.50 3.35
C ALA A 49 -16.12 30.88 3.93
N VAL A 50 -17.16 30.39 3.30
CA VAL A 50 -18.54 30.46 3.81
C VAL A 50 -19.07 29.03 3.87
N ALA A 51 -19.66 28.65 4.99
CA ALA A 51 -20.28 27.33 5.14
C ALA A 51 -21.50 27.22 4.22
N ASP A 52 -21.61 26.12 3.49
CA ASP A 52 -22.74 25.83 2.61
C ASP A 52 -24.02 25.48 3.41
N ALA A 53 -25.10 25.17 2.68
CA ALA A 53 -26.40 24.81 3.31
C ALA A 53 -26.34 23.52 4.17
N ALA A 54 -25.28 22.67 3.97
CA ALA A 54 -25.00 21.50 4.79
C ALA A 54 -24.03 21.79 5.94
N GLY A 55 -23.65 23.05 6.13
CA GLY A 55 -22.70 23.49 7.13
C GLY A 55 -21.23 23.13 6.82
N LYS A 56 -20.90 22.78 5.58
CA LYS A 56 -19.54 22.44 5.17
C LYS A 56 -18.82 23.69 4.65
N TRP A 57 -17.58 23.86 5.06
CA TRP A 57 -16.73 24.94 4.57
C TRP A 57 -15.36 24.43 4.13
N MET A 58 -14.75 25.12 3.18
CA MET A 58 -13.38 24.87 2.73
C MET A 58 -12.69 26.17 2.33
N ALA A 59 -11.60 26.51 2.98
CA ALA A 59 -10.66 27.54 2.59
C ALA A 59 -9.44 26.95 1.86
N ARG A 60 -8.81 27.72 1.00
CA ARG A 60 -7.58 27.31 0.33
C ARG A 60 -6.53 28.41 0.48
N LEU A 61 -5.48 28.11 1.23
CA LEU A 61 -4.30 28.95 1.35
C LEU A 61 -3.38 28.75 0.13
N ASP A 62 -2.57 29.73 -0.18
CA ASP A 62 -1.60 29.64 -1.27
C ASP A 62 -0.46 28.67 -0.94
N PRO A 63 0.29 28.20 -1.95
CA PRO A 63 1.43 27.33 -1.72
C PRO A 63 2.46 27.95 -0.79
N MET A 64 3.04 27.12 0.07
CA MET A 64 4.13 27.50 0.98
C MET A 64 5.38 26.66 0.71
N GLU A 65 6.54 27.23 0.96
CA GLU A 65 7.82 26.52 0.98
C GLU A 65 8.00 25.73 2.27
N ALA A 66 8.90 24.74 2.27
CA ALA A 66 9.21 23.95 3.44
C ALA A 66 9.70 24.81 4.60
N GLY A 67 9.25 24.48 5.81
CA GLY A 67 9.64 25.20 7.03
C GLY A 67 8.63 25.06 8.15
N GLY A 68 8.77 25.91 9.14
CA GLY A 68 7.97 25.94 10.37
C GLY A 68 8.84 25.97 11.62
N PRO A 69 8.26 25.80 12.82
CA PRO A 69 6.83 25.58 13.05
C PRO A 69 5.97 26.83 12.82
N PHE A 70 4.74 26.59 12.35
CA PHE A 70 3.71 27.61 12.19
C PHE A 70 2.53 27.36 13.15
N GLU A 71 1.74 28.38 13.37
CA GLU A 71 0.43 28.30 14.01
C GLU A 71 -0.65 28.62 12.98
N MET A 72 -1.76 27.85 13.03
CA MET A 72 -2.96 28.08 12.24
C MET A 72 -4.10 28.44 13.18
N THR A 73 -4.82 29.54 12.89
CA THR A 73 -6.08 29.88 13.55
C THR A 73 -7.23 29.76 12.56
N VAL A 74 -8.36 29.25 13.05
CA VAL A 74 -9.62 29.15 12.32
C VAL A 74 -10.69 29.85 13.14
N LYS A 75 -11.24 30.94 12.59
CA LYS A 75 -12.16 31.85 13.26
C LYS A 75 -13.52 31.83 12.58
N GLY A 76 -14.55 31.59 13.35
CA GLY A 76 -15.97 31.75 13.01
C GLY A 76 -16.69 32.30 14.22
N SER A 77 -17.75 31.66 14.69
CA SER A 77 -18.43 31.95 15.97
C SER A 77 -17.52 31.68 17.18
N ASN A 78 -16.60 30.73 17.05
CA ASN A 78 -15.53 30.39 17.96
C ASN A 78 -14.17 30.51 17.27
N GLU A 79 -13.09 30.27 18.02
CA GLU A 79 -11.72 30.22 17.49
C GLU A 79 -11.05 28.90 17.83
N ILE A 80 -10.40 28.26 16.84
CA ILE A 80 -9.59 27.07 17.00
C ILE A 80 -8.16 27.41 16.64
N THR A 81 -7.20 27.05 17.50
CA THR A 81 -5.77 27.18 17.26
C THR A 81 -5.13 25.80 17.10
N VAL A 82 -4.36 25.64 16.04
CA VAL A 82 -3.54 24.44 15.76
C VAL A 82 -2.08 24.88 15.74
N THR A 83 -1.27 24.27 16.60
CA THR A 83 0.12 24.66 16.82
C THR A 83 1.13 23.66 16.28
N ASP A 84 2.39 24.09 16.15
CA ASP A 84 3.53 23.26 15.71
C ASP A 84 3.27 22.59 14.34
N ILE A 85 2.77 23.36 13.38
CA ILE A 85 2.56 22.92 12.01
C ILE A 85 3.85 23.08 11.22
N LEU A 86 4.27 22.02 10.53
CA LEU A 86 5.36 22.07 9.56
C LEU A 86 4.82 22.07 8.13
N ILE A 87 5.53 22.74 7.23
CA ILE A 87 5.31 22.65 5.79
C ILE A 87 6.39 21.74 5.23
N GLY A 88 6.00 20.65 4.56
CA GLY A 88 6.92 19.64 4.07
C GLY A 88 6.27 18.72 3.05
N ASP A 89 6.77 17.49 2.92
CA ASP A 89 6.21 16.51 2.02
C ASP A 89 5.37 15.47 2.77
N VAL A 90 4.12 15.30 2.36
CA VAL A 90 3.17 14.39 3.01
C VAL A 90 2.98 13.13 2.17
N TRP A 91 3.13 11.96 2.78
CA TRP A 91 2.97 10.67 2.12
C TRP A 91 1.96 9.79 2.84
N ILE A 92 1.05 9.16 2.09
CA ILE A 92 0.16 8.13 2.60
C ILE A 92 0.88 6.79 2.55
N CYS A 93 0.90 6.07 3.68
CA CYS A 93 1.41 4.71 3.80
C CYS A 93 0.21 3.77 3.89
N SER A 94 -0.10 3.02 2.82
CA SER A 94 -1.31 2.18 2.78
C SER A 94 -1.03 0.79 2.22
N GLY A 95 -1.97 -0.12 2.45
CA GLY A 95 -1.85 -1.53 2.08
C GLY A 95 -2.29 -2.47 3.20
N GLN A 96 -1.68 -3.66 3.24
CA GLN A 96 -2.04 -4.69 4.21
C GLN A 96 -0.97 -4.89 5.30
N SER A 97 -0.93 -6.07 5.91
CA SER A 97 -0.10 -6.37 7.09
C SER A 97 1.38 -6.00 6.96
N ASN A 98 1.98 -6.14 5.78
CA ASN A 98 3.36 -5.75 5.55
C ASN A 98 3.59 -4.24 5.59
N MET A 99 2.58 -3.40 5.23
CA MET A 99 2.61 -1.96 5.47
C MET A 99 2.30 -1.62 6.93
N GLU A 100 1.39 -2.35 7.57
CA GLU A 100 1.04 -2.18 8.98
C GLU A 100 2.16 -2.61 9.93
N PHE A 101 3.07 -3.47 9.50
CA PHE A 101 4.16 -4.05 10.26
C PHE A 101 4.99 -2.96 10.99
N GLN A 102 5.09 -3.09 12.33
CA GLN A 102 5.66 -2.06 13.19
C GLN A 102 7.18 -2.14 13.28
N VAL A 103 7.83 -1.02 13.56
CA VAL A 103 9.29 -0.93 13.76
C VAL A 103 9.76 -1.88 14.87
N ASN A 104 9.00 -2.00 15.96
CA ASN A 104 9.29 -2.91 17.07
C ASN A 104 9.38 -4.39 16.68
N SER A 105 8.83 -4.78 15.54
CA SER A 105 8.83 -6.16 15.04
C SER A 105 9.89 -6.39 13.95
N GLY A 106 10.58 -5.34 13.52
CA GLY A 106 11.53 -5.36 12.42
C GLY A 106 12.93 -5.85 12.80
N LEU A 107 13.79 -5.90 11.80
CA LEU A 107 15.21 -6.19 11.99
C LEU A 107 15.86 -5.06 12.80
N ASN A 108 16.72 -5.40 13.75
CA ASN A 108 17.41 -4.43 14.64
C ASN A 108 16.48 -3.46 15.38
N ALA A 109 15.24 -3.89 15.70
CA ALA A 109 14.18 -3.03 16.24
C ALA A 109 14.61 -2.14 17.42
N ARG A 110 15.36 -2.69 18.39
CA ARG A 110 15.81 -1.94 19.57
C ARG A 110 16.72 -0.75 19.20
N GLN A 111 17.66 -0.98 18.29
CA GLN A 111 18.57 0.05 17.82
C GLN A 111 17.80 1.09 16.99
N GLU A 112 16.99 0.66 16.04
CA GLU A 112 16.21 1.54 15.15
C GLU A 112 15.28 2.46 15.95
N VAL A 113 14.64 1.93 17.00
CA VAL A 113 13.78 2.73 17.89
C VAL A 113 14.60 3.68 18.73
N ALA A 114 15.73 3.26 19.30
CA ALA A 114 16.58 4.13 20.13
C ALA A 114 17.16 5.31 19.33
N GLU A 115 17.45 5.11 18.04
CA GLU A 115 18.01 6.12 17.12
C GLU A 115 16.95 6.97 16.41
N ALA A 116 15.64 6.73 16.67
CA ALA A 116 14.54 7.38 15.98
C ALA A 116 14.26 8.80 16.55
N ASP A 117 15.23 9.68 16.50
CA ASP A 117 15.10 11.09 16.92
C ASP A 117 15.11 12.02 15.69
N TYR A 118 13.95 12.18 15.07
CA TYR A 118 13.73 12.99 13.89
C TYR A 118 12.49 13.88 14.06
N PRO A 119 12.54 14.97 14.86
CA PRO A 119 11.34 15.72 15.21
C PRO A 119 10.64 16.40 14.02
N GLU A 120 11.29 16.54 12.88
CA GLU A 120 10.66 17.01 11.63
C GLU A 120 10.00 15.91 10.81
N ILE A 121 10.12 14.63 11.21
CA ILE A 121 9.28 13.56 10.71
C ILE A 121 8.09 13.43 11.66
N ARG A 122 6.87 13.44 11.10
CA ARG A 122 5.63 13.37 11.87
C ARG A 122 4.80 12.19 11.42
N PHE A 123 4.16 11.52 12.36
CA PHE A 123 3.35 10.33 12.17
C PHE A 123 1.88 10.61 12.46
N LEU A 124 1.00 10.23 11.56
CA LEU A 124 -0.44 10.15 11.79
C LEU A 124 -0.89 8.71 11.52
N ALA A 125 -1.36 8.00 12.53
CA ALA A 125 -2.01 6.71 12.36
C ALA A 125 -3.55 6.91 12.26
N VAL A 126 -4.12 6.54 11.13
CA VAL A 126 -5.57 6.56 10.90
C VAL A 126 -6.22 5.42 11.67
N THR A 127 -7.25 5.73 12.44
CA THR A 127 -8.02 4.71 13.15
C THR A 127 -8.71 3.78 12.18
N LYS A 128 -8.58 2.48 12.39
CA LYS A 128 -9.24 1.45 11.57
C LYS A 128 -10.75 1.60 11.62
N LYS A 129 -11.37 1.79 10.47
CA LYS A 129 -12.82 1.95 10.34
C LYS A 129 -13.33 1.32 9.06
N VAL A 130 -14.28 0.44 9.19
CA VAL A 130 -15.11 -0.07 8.09
C VAL A 130 -16.30 0.87 7.93
N ALA A 131 -16.63 1.23 6.70
CA ALA A 131 -17.79 2.05 6.40
C ALA A 131 -18.44 1.64 5.07
N ASP A 132 -19.76 1.62 5.06
CA ASP A 132 -20.56 1.33 3.87
C ASP A 132 -20.56 2.49 2.88
N GLU A 133 -20.54 3.71 3.41
CA GLU A 133 -20.54 4.97 2.66
C GLU A 133 -19.29 5.80 3.01
N PRO A 134 -18.85 6.69 2.10
CA PRO A 134 -17.73 7.59 2.33
C PRO A 134 -17.90 8.40 3.62
N GLN A 135 -16.91 8.35 4.50
CA GLN A 135 -16.93 9.07 5.77
C GLN A 135 -16.25 10.42 5.62
N GLU A 136 -16.84 11.45 6.19
CA GLU A 136 -16.30 12.81 6.12
C GLU A 136 -15.18 13.09 7.11
N SER A 137 -14.99 12.22 8.11
CA SER A 137 -13.95 12.35 9.11
C SER A 137 -13.40 11.01 9.55
N THR A 138 -12.16 11.01 10.00
CA THR A 138 -11.50 9.88 10.66
C THR A 138 -10.92 10.35 11.99
N TRP A 139 -10.34 9.42 12.75
CA TRP A 139 -9.65 9.72 14.00
C TRP A 139 -8.15 9.46 13.84
N GLY A 140 -7.37 10.22 14.56
CA GLY A 140 -5.92 10.14 14.59
C GLY A 140 -5.33 11.41 15.18
N SER A 141 -4.07 11.37 15.58
CA SER A 141 -3.31 12.54 16.04
C SER A 141 -1.90 12.44 15.51
N TRP A 142 -1.35 13.58 15.13
CA TRP A 142 0.05 13.66 14.74
C TRP A 142 0.96 13.52 15.97
N THR A 143 2.03 12.78 15.79
CA THR A 143 3.09 12.60 16.79
C THR A 143 4.45 12.84 16.15
N LEU A 144 5.39 13.38 16.94
CA LEU A 144 6.78 13.52 16.51
C LEU A 144 7.45 12.16 16.42
N CYS A 145 8.30 11.96 15.42
CA CYS A 145 9.18 10.81 15.38
C CYS A 145 10.22 10.90 16.50
N SER A 146 10.12 9.99 17.44
CA SER A 146 11.00 9.90 18.62
C SER A 146 11.13 8.43 19.04
N PRO A 147 12.08 8.08 19.91
CA PRO A 147 12.16 6.74 20.49
C PRO A 147 10.87 6.26 21.18
N LYS A 148 10.02 7.19 21.62
CA LYS A 148 8.74 6.86 22.28
C LYS A 148 7.62 6.52 21.29
N SER A 149 7.67 7.05 20.06
CA SER A 149 6.59 6.94 19.06
C SER A 149 6.91 6.01 17.90
N ALA A 150 8.17 5.94 17.47
CA ALA A 150 8.57 5.23 16.26
C ALA A 150 8.31 3.72 16.33
N GLY A 151 8.46 3.11 17.51
CA GLY A 151 8.31 1.67 17.69
C GLY A 151 6.96 1.09 17.25
N GLY A 152 5.88 1.83 17.48
CA GLY A 152 4.51 1.44 17.13
C GLY A 152 4.05 1.88 15.73
N PHE A 153 4.87 2.60 14.97
CA PHE A 153 4.53 3.07 13.64
C PHE A 153 4.91 2.06 12.55
N SER A 154 4.35 2.21 11.34
CA SER A 154 4.72 1.43 10.16
C SER A 154 6.23 1.47 9.91
N ALA A 155 6.89 0.31 9.94
CA ALA A 155 8.33 0.23 9.69
C ALA A 155 8.67 0.67 8.25
N VAL A 156 7.89 0.24 7.26
CA VAL A 156 8.07 0.66 5.86
C VAL A 156 7.90 2.18 5.74
N GLY A 157 6.84 2.74 6.35
CA GLY A 157 6.60 4.18 6.37
C GLY A 157 7.74 4.95 7.04
N TYR A 158 8.19 4.51 8.21
CA TYR A 158 9.30 5.13 8.95
C TYR A 158 10.60 5.14 8.14
N PHE A 159 11.05 3.97 7.64
CA PHE A 159 12.30 3.90 6.89
C PHE A 159 12.25 4.67 5.58
N PHE A 160 11.10 4.66 4.89
CA PHE A 160 10.88 5.48 3.70
C PHE A 160 10.99 6.98 4.02
N GLY A 161 10.28 7.44 5.05
CA GLY A 161 10.28 8.85 5.45
C GLY A 161 11.65 9.32 5.94
N ARG A 162 12.37 8.45 6.68
CA ARG A 162 13.73 8.74 7.16
C ARG A 162 14.71 8.93 6.00
N GLU A 163 14.66 8.09 4.97
CA GLU A 163 15.52 8.25 3.79
C GLU A 163 15.18 9.52 3.02
N LEU A 164 13.89 9.82 2.80
CA LEU A 164 13.48 11.08 2.17
C LEU A 164 13.94 12.30 2.98
N TYR A 165 13.78 12.29 4.30
CA TYR A 165 14.24 13.36 5.17
C TYR A 165 15.74 13.60 5.06
N ARG A 166 16.53 12.50 5.05
CA ARG A 166 17.99 12.58 4.93
C ARG A 166 18.44 13.16 3.59
N GLU A 167 17.72 12.84 2.51
CA GLU A 167 18.08 13.27 1.16
C GLU A 167 17.55 14.68 0.80
N LEU A 168 16.37 15.04 1.28
CA LEU A 168 15.68 16.27 0.89
C LEU A 168 15.85 17.39 1.91
N LYS A 169 16.13 17.07 3.18
CA LYS A 169 16.25 18.02 4.29
C LYS A 169 15.02 18.91 4.44
N VAL A 170 13.84 18.32 4.30
CA VAL A 170 12.54 18.98 4.49
C VAL A 170 11.68 18.16 5.44
N PRO A 171 10.74 18.77 6.16
CA PRO A 171 9.80 18.05 7.02
C PRO A 171 9.03 16.96 6.24
N ILE A 172 8.79 15.83 6.87
CA ILE A 172 8.07 14.69 6.28
C ILE A 172 6.87 14.31 7.15
N GLY A 173 5.68 14.35 6.57
CA GLY A 173 4.46 13.85 7.19
C GLY A 173 4.12 12.45 6.64
N LEU A 174 3.93 11.47 7.53
CA LEU A 174 3.59 10.09 7.17
C LEU A 174 2.22 9.75 7.75
N ILE A 175 1.25 9.51 6.87
CA ILE A 175 -0.12 9.12 7.24
C ILE A 175 -0.28 7.62 7.01
N ASN A 176 -0.28 6.83 8.08
CA ASN A 176 -0.47 5.38 7.99
C ASN A 176 -1.96 5.04 7.98
N SER A 177 -2.43 4.54 6.84
CA SER A 177 -3.78 4.02 6.61
C SER A 177 -3.68 2.62 6.02
N SER A 178 -3.40 1.62 6.87
CA SER A 178 -3.18 0.23 6.47
C SER A 178 -3.95 -0.75 7.38
N TRP A 179 -4.29 -1.94 6.83
CA TRP A 179 -4.98 -2.97 7.59
C TRP A 179 -4.61 -4.38 7.09
N GLY A 180 -4.08 -5.22 7.98
CA GLY A 180 -3.62 -6.57 7.66
C GLY A 180 -4.70 -7.48 7.08
N GLY A 181 -4.28 -8.37 6.14
CA GLY A 181 -5.14 -9.37 5.52
C GLY A 181 -6.14 -8.84 4.49
N THR A 182 -6.02 -7.58 4.05
CA THR A 182 -7.01 -6.95 3.17
C THR A 182 -6.65 -7.05 1.68
N PRO A 183 -7.60 -7.39 0.81
CA PRO A 183 -7.41 -7.36 -0.63
C PRO A 183 -7.58 -5.93 -1.18
N ILE A 184 -7.12 -5.72 -2.42
CA ILE A 184 -7.10 -4.38 -3.03
C ILE A 184 -8.50 -3.77 -3.21
N GLU A 185 -9.53 -4.56 -3.49
CA GLU A 185 -10.89 -4.10 -3.76
C GLU A 185 -11.57 -3.40 -2.58
N VAL A 186 -11.07 -3.60 -1.35
CA VAL A 186 -11.62 -2.88 -0.19
C VAL A 186 -11.10 -1.44 -0.09
N TRP A 187 -10.00 -1.13 -0.80
CA TRP A 187 -9.33 0.17 -0.87
C TRP A 187 -9.71 0.99 -2.12
N MET A 188 -10.65 0.49 -2.91
CA MET A 188 -11.18 1.14 -4.11
C MET A 188 -12.57 1.69 -3.86
N SER A 189 -12.97 2.73 -4.58
CA SER A 189 -14.33 3.23 -4.51
C SER A 189 -15.35 2.26 -5.12
N ARG A 190 -16.58 2.30 -4.62
CA ARG A 190 -17.67 1.46 -5.14
C ARG A 190 -17.99 1.76 -6.60
N GLU A 191 -17.85 3.03 -7.02
CA GLU A 191 -18.07 3.43 -8.41
C GLU A 191 -17.07 2.76 -9.36
N VAL A 192 -15.78 2.76 -9.02
CA VAL A 192 -14.77 2.12 -9.86
C VAL A 192 -14.95 0.60 -9.87
N LEU A 193 -15.28 -0.01 -8.73
CA LEU A 193 -15.61 -1.44 -8.67
C LEU A 193 -16.87 -1.81 -9.47
N GLY A 194 -17.79 -0.87 -9.64
CA GLY A 194 -19.00 -1.04 -10.46
C GLY A 194 -18.81 -0.74 -11.96
N SER A 195 -17.71 -0.11 -12.36
CA SER A 195 -17.50 0.41 -13.72
C SER A 195 -17.19 -0.66 -14.76
N GLU A 196 -16.60 -1.80 -14.36
CA GLU A 196 -16.25 -2.90 -15.26
C GLU A 196 -16.81 -4.25 -14.77
N PRO A 197 -17.28 -5.12 -15.68
CA PRO A 197 -17.75 -6.47 -15.30
C PRO A 197 -16.71 -7.29 -14.54
N SER A 198 -15.42 -7.16 -14.89
CA SER A 198 -14.32 -7.85 -14.23
C SER A 198 -14.10 -7.42 -12.77
N PHE A 199 -14.49 -6.21 -12.40
CA PHE A 199 -14.43 -5.69 -11.02
C PHE A 199 -15.74 -5.92 -10.26
N LYS A 200 -16.88 -5.83 -10.96
CA LYS A 200 -18.21 -6.03 -10.36
C LYS A 200 -18.36 -7.40 -9.70
N VAL A 201 -17.57 -8.39 -10.13
CA VAL A 201 -17.54 -9.72 -9.52
C VAL A 201 -17.23 -9.70 -8.02
N PHE A 202 -16.43 -8.75 -7.53
CA PHE A 202 -16.12 -8.63 -6.10
C PHE A 202 -17.34 -8.17 -5.30
N ILE A 203 -18.11 -7.21 -5.84
CA ILE A 203 -19.36 -6.75 -5.24
C ILE A 203 -20.37 -7.92 -5.20
N THR A 204 -20.59 -8.60 -6.33
CA THR A 204 -21.55 -9.71 -6.42
C THR A 204 -21.15 -10.89 -5.51
N ARG A 205 -19.84 -11.19 -5.40
CA ARG A 205 -19.34 -12.23 -4.49
C ARG A 205 -19.64 -11.89 -3.04
N TRP A 206 -19.41 -10.64 -2.65
CA TRP A 206 -19.72 -10.17 -1.31
C TRP A 206 -21.23 -10.23 -1.01
N GLU A 207 -22.08 -9.76 -1.92
CA GLU A 207 -23.54 -9.78 -1.76
C GLU A 207 -24.04 -11.21 -1.56
N ARG A 208 -23.57 -12.17 -2.35
CA ARG A 208 -23.90 -13.61 -2.21
C ARG A 208 -23.39 -14.18 -0.87
N ALA A 209 -22.19 -13.82 -0.45
CA ALA A 209 -21.65 -14.26 0.84
C ALA A 209 -22.48 -13.73 2.00
N LYS A 210 -22.90 -12.46 1.93
CA LYS A 210 -23.78 -11.84 2.93
C LYS A 210 -25.16 -12.52 2.99
N GLU A 211 -25.81 -12.75 1.85
CA GLU A 211 -27.08 -13.47 1.81
C GLU A 211 -26.97 -14.89 2.39
N SER A 212 -25.87 -15.59 2.09
CA SER A 212 -25.59 -16.90 2.65
C SER A 212 -25.43 -16.86 4.17
N PHE A 213 -24.70 -15.89 4.68
CA PHE A 213 -24.50 -15.69 6.10
C PHE A 213 -25.80 -15.33 6.83
N ASP A 214 -26.61 -14.43 6.26
CA ASP A 214 -27.90 -14.03 6.84
C ASP A 214 -28.83 -15.24 6.97
N ARG A 215 -28.90 -16.13 5.95
CA ARG A 215 -29.64 -17.39 6.02
C ARG A 215 -29.09 -18.36 7.10
N GLN A 216 -27.76 -18.44 7.23
CA GLN A 216 -27.13 -19.29 8.27
C GLN A 216 -27.40 -18.73 9.67
N ARG A 217 -27.37 -17.42 9.85
CA ARG A 217 -27.67 -16.76 11.10
C ARG A 217 -29.12 -16.99 11.53
N GLN A 218 -30.07 -16.83 10.60
CA GLN A 218 -31.48 -17.09 10.89
C GLN A 218 -31.70 -18.54 11.34
N ARG A 219 -31.13 -19.52 10.63
CA ARG A 219 -31.23 -20.94 11.04
C ARG A 219 -30.61 -21.19 12.41
N TYR A 220 -29.49 -20.54 12.71
CA TYR A 220 -28.86 -20.64 14.03
C TYR A 220 -29.76 -20.09 15.14
N GLU A 221 -30.41 -18.93 14.91
CA GLU A 221 -31.35 -18.31 15.85
C GLU A 221 -32.55 -19.24 16.12
N GLU A 222 -33.11 -19.87 15.07
CA GLU A 222 -34.16 -20.89 15.19
C GLU A 222 -33.70 -22.11 15.99
N GLN A 223 -32.53 -22.67 15.67
CA GLN A 223 -31.97 -23.80 16.41
C GLN A 223 -31.61 -23.47 17.87
N LEU A 224 -31.22 -22.22 18.12
CA LEU A 224 -30.91 -21.77 19.47
C LEU A 224 -32.19 -21.67 20.33
N ALA A 225 -33.27 -21.17 19.76
CA ALA A 225 -34.57 -21.12 20.42
C ALA A 225 -35.13 -22.51 20.74
N GLU A 226 -35.00 -23.47 19.78
CA GLU A 226 -35.34 -24.88 20.03
C GLU A 226 -34.47 -25.51 21.15
N TRP A 227 -33.16 -25.22 21.10
CA TRP A 227 -32.22 -25.70 22.11
C TRP A 227 -32.52 -25.18 23.52
N ASP A 228 -32.91 -23.89 23.63
CA ASP A 228 -33.26 -23.28 24.90
C ASP A 228 -34.45 -24.02 25.52
N VAL A 229 -35.50 -24.32 24.78
CA VAL A 229 -36.67 -25.08 25.24
C VAL A 229 -36.29 -26.52 25.66
N LEU A 230 -35.50 -27.21 24.82
CA LEU A 230 -35.06 -28.57 25.10
C LEU A 230 -34.11 -28.65 26.31
N SER A 231 -33.24 -27.65 26.47
CA SER A 231 -32.29 -27.54 27.58
C SER A 231 -33.02 -27.28 28.89
N GLU A 232 -34.05 -26.45 28.89
CA GLU A 232 -34.92 -26.22 30.08
C GLU A 232 -35.67 -27.48 30.45
N SER A 233 -36.26 -28.16 29.47
CA SER A 233 -36.99 -29.44 29.68
C SER A 233 -36.05 -30.53 30.24
N ALA A 234 -34.85 -30.68 29.73
CA ALA A 234 -33.84 -31.62 30.23
C ALA A 234 -33.42 -31.30 31.66
N THR A 235 -33.25 -30.01 31.97
CA THR A 235 -32.92 -29.54 33.33
C THR A 235 -33.99 -29.91 34.34
N LEU A 236 -35.28 -29.71 33.98
CA LEU A 236 -36.42 -30.07 34.81
C LEU A 236 -36.56 -31.59 34.99
N ALA A 237 -36.16 -32.38 33.98
CA ALA A 237 -36.16 -33.83 34.04
C ALA A 237 -34.92 -34.44 34.75
N GLY A 238 -33.92 -33.63 35.13
CA GLY A 238 -32.65 -34.11 35.69
C GLY A 238 -31.75 -34.79 34.65
N GLU A 239 -31.99 -34.55 33.38
CA GLU A 239 -31.23 -35.09 32.23
C GLU A 239 -30.17 -34.10 31.75
N PRO A 240 -29.07 -34.57 31.09
CA PRO A 240 -28.06 -33.68 30.51
C PRO A 240 -28.65 -32.88 29.36
N ALA A 241 -28.38 -31.56 29.33
CA ALA A 241 -28.79 -30.67 28.28
C ALA A 241 -28.24 -31.11 26.90
N PRO A 242 -29.01 -30.99 25.82
CA PRO A 242 -28.54 -31.28 24.48
C PRO A 242 -27.37 -30.36 24.08
N LYS A 243 -26.59 -30.77 23.08
CA LYS A 243 -25.44 -30.00 22.62
C LYS A 243 -25.91 -28.66 22.00
N ARG A 244 -25.38 -27.57 22.54
CA ARG A 244 -25.72 -26.22 22.03
C ARG A 244 -25.31 -26.05 20.56
N PRO A 245 -26.19 -25.48 19.71
CA PRO A 245 -25.86 -25.12 18.33
C PRO A 245 -24.62 -24.22 18.25
N LYS A 246 -23.81 -24.39 17.19
CA LYS A 246 -22.67 -23.52 16.96
C LYS A 246 -23.12 -22.32 16.12
N PRO A 247 -22.72 -21.08 16.46
CA PRO A 247 -23.00 -19.93 15.63
C PRO A 247 -22.33 -20.10 14.25
N PRO A 248 -22.89 -19.55 13.17
CA PRO A 248 -22.23 -19.47 11.88
C PRO A 248 -20.89 -18.76 12.05
N VAL A 249 -19.93 -19.17 11.23
CA VAL A 249 -18.65 -18.46 11.17
C VAL A 249 -18.98 -17.05 10.68
N ALA A 250 -18.73 -16.06 11.54
CA ALA A 250 -18.91 -14.67 11.16
C ALA A 250 -18.23 -14.44 9.80
N LEU A 251 -18.94 -13.88 8.84
CA LEU A 251 -18.27 -13.20 7.77
C LEU A 251 -17.22 -12.33 8.44
N ASN A 252 -15.98 -12.36 7.98
CA ASN A 252 -15.00 -11.33 8.35
C ASN A 252 -15.58 -9.99 7.88
N GLU A 253 -16.65 -9.57 8.58
CA GLU A 253 -17.63 -8.58 8.16
C GLU A 253 -16.99 -7.24 7.96
N PHE A 254 -15.82 -7.09 8.57
CA PHE A 254 -15.44 -5.73 8.80
C PHE A 254 -14.47 -5.25 7.73
N GLN A 255 -13.48 -6.02 7.34
CA GLN A 255 -12.41 -5.49 6.48
C GLN A 255 -12.35 -6.06 5.06
N MET A 256 -13.24 -7.00 4.71
CA MET A 256 -13.24 -7.69 3.40
C MET A 256 -14.36 -7.21 2.46
N LYS A 257 -15.23 -6.31 2.93
CA LYS A 257 -16.30 -5.74 2.12
C LYS A 257 -15.71 -4.79 1.07
N PRO A 258 -16.02 -4.95 -0.22
CA PRO A 258 -15.56 -4.04 -1.27
C PRO A 258 -15.84 -2.57 -0.93
N ALA A 259 -14.87 -1.69 -1.15
CA ALA A 259 -14.87 -0.25 -0.88
C ALA A 259 -14.89 0.18 0.61
N CYS A 260 -15.03 -0.74 1.58
CA CYS A 260 -15.28 -0.35 2.97
C CYS A 260 -14.11 0.41 3.63
N LEU A 261 -12.86 0.09 3.30
CA LEU A 261 -11.69 0.79 3.84
C LEU A 261 -11.38 2.06 3.04
N PHE A 262 -11.67 2.07 1.75
CA PHE A 262 -11.67 3.33 1.01
C PHE A 262 -12.62 4.33 1.68
N ASN A 263 -13.86 3.94 1.94
CA ASN A 263 -14.87 4.79 2.58
C ASN A 263 -14.48 5.24 3.99
N GLY A 264 -13.93 4.34 4.80
CA GLY A 264 -13.65 4.59 6.22
C GLY A 264 -12.29 5.19 6.52
N MET A 265 -11.28 4.94 5.67
CA MET A 265 -9.89 5.23 6.00
C MET A 265 -9.13 6.04 4.94
N ILE A 266 -9.59 6.08 3.70
CA ILE A 266 -8.97 6.87 2.61
C ILE A 266 -9.78 8.12 2.32
N TYR A 267 -11.07 7.98 2.06
CA TYR A 267 -11.95 9.09 1.71
C TYR A 267 -11.93 10.25 2.72
N PRO A 268 -11.89 10.01 4.04
CA PRO A 268 -11.82 11.10 5.04
C PRO A 268 -10.55 11.96 4.95
N LEU A 269 -9.52 11.50 4.27
CA LEU A 269 -8.27 12.23 4.07
C LEU A 269 -8.32 13.16 2.85
N ILE A 270 -9.28 12.96 1.97
CA ILE A 270 -9.44 13.76 0.75
C ILE A 270 -10.17 15.08 1.09
N PRO A 271 -9.66 16.22 0.65
CA PRO A 271 -8.54 16.48 -0.25
C PRO A 271 -7.25 16.97 0.44
N PHE A 272 -6.86 16.41 1.58
CA PHE A 272 -5.62 16.82 2.25
C PHE A 272 -4.43 16.76 1.30
N GLY A 273 -3.62 17.82 1.24
CA GLY A 273 -2.48 17.90 0.34
C GLY A 273 -1.46 16.78 0.57
N ILE A 274 -1.08 16.05 -0.47
CA ILE A 274 -0.09 14.97 -0.39
C ILE A 274 0.93 15.07 -1.52
N LYS A 275 2.14 14.61 -1.27
CA LYS A 275 3.16 14.39 -2.30
C LYS A 275 2.93 13.09 -3.06
N GLY A 276 2.41 12.08 -2.34
CA GLY A 276 2.13 10.78 -2.92
C GLY A 276 1.70 9.73 -1.91
N ALA A 277 1.67 8.49 -2.37
CA ALA A 277 1.38 7.31 -1.56
C ALA A 277 2.47 6.25 -1.74
N ILE A 278 2.72 5.49 -0.67
CA ILE A 278 3.46 4.22 -0.72
C ILE A 278 2.48 3.08 -0.41
N TRP A 279 2.58 2.00 -1.17
CA TRP A 279 1.65 0.88 -1.14
C TRP A 279 2.36 -0.45 -0.97
N TYR A 280 2.00 -1.24 0.05
CA TYR A 280 2.50 -2.60 0.22
C TYR A 280 1.32 -3.55 0.44
N GLN A 281 0.91 -4.22 -0.62
CA GLN A 281 -0.22 -5.14 -0.66
C GLN A 281 -0.08 -6.06 -1.89
N GLY A 282 -0.73 -7.19 -1.88
CA GLY A 282 -0.79 -8.12 -2.99
C GLY A 282 -1.02 -9.55 -2.53
N GLU A 283 -0.57 -9.89 -1.34
CA GLU A 283 -0.61 -11.23 -0.77
C GLU A 283 -2.05 -11.78 -0.75
N SER A 284 -3.02 -10.94 -0.38
CA SER A 284 -4.44 -11.31 -0.35
C SER A 284 -5.08 -11.47 -1.75
N ASN A 285 -4.39 -11.02 -2.81
CA ASN A 285 -4.86 -11.14 -4.19
C ASN A 285 -4.01 -12.10 -5.04
N ALA A 286 -3.05 -12.83 -4.45
CA ALA A 286 -2.14 -13.71 -5.20
C ALA A 286 -2.87 -14.81 -6.00
N GLY A 287 -4.03 -15.27 -5.52
CA GLY A 287 -4.88 -16.20 -6.25
C GLY A 287 -5.68 -15.58 -7.41
N GLU A 288 -5.66 -14.26 -7.56
CA GLU A 288 -6.40 -13.52 -8.61
C GLU A 288 -5.51 -12.49 -9.34
N ALA A 289 -4.23 -12.83 -9.54
CA ALA A 289 -3.21 -11.96 -10.11
C ALA A 289 -3.62 -11.34 -11.46
N ARG A 290 -4.30 -12.09 -12.33
CA ARG A 290 -4.82 -11.57 -13.62
C ARG A 290 -5.83 -10.43 -13.44
N LYS A 291 -6.67 -10.47 -12.39
CA LYS A 291 -7.56 -9.35 -12.07
C LYS A 291 -6.79 -8.18 -11.47
N TYR A 292 -5.78 -8.47 -10.67
CA TYR A 292 -4.91 -7.46 -10.06
C TYR A 292 -4.19 -6.58 -11.10
N GLN A 293 -3.83 -7.14 -12.27
CA GLN A 293 -3.27 -6.37 -13.41
C GLN A 293 -4.15 -5.18 -13.83
N LYS A 294 -5.49 -5.32 -13.67
CA LYS A 294 -6.44 -4.24 -13.97
C LYS A 294 -6.82 -3.43 -12.74
N LEU A 295 -7.01 -4.09 -11.59
CA LEU A 295 -7.44 -3.45 -10.35
C LEU A 295 -6.42 -2.44 -9.85
N PHE A 296 -5.14 -2.77 -9.86
CA PHE A 296 -4.13 -1.91 -9.26
C PHE A 296 -3.95 -0.59 -10.03
N PRO A 297 -3.79 -0.57 -11.37
CA PRO A 297 -3.84 0.67 -12.12
C PRO A 297 -5.16 1.45 -11.95
N ALA A 298 -6.29 0.76 -11.82
CA ALA A 298 -7.59 1.40 -11.62
C ALA A 298 -7.69 2.07 -10.24
N MET A 299 -7.20 1.42 -9.18
CA MET A 299 -7.14 2.00 -7.83
C MET A 299 -6.28 3.28 -7.80
N ILE A 300 -5.11 3.28 -8.44
CA ILE A 300 -4.23 4.45 -8.50
C ILE A 300 -4.97 5.61 -9.17
N ARG A 301 -5.64 5.35 -10.31
CA ARG A 301 -6.43 6.37 -11.02
C ARG A 301 -7.63 6.86 -10.21
N ASP A 302 -8.32 5.96 -9.49
CA ASP A 302 -9.43 6.29 -8.59
C ASP A 302 -8.98 7.28 -7.51
N TRP A 303 -7.90 6.98 -6.80
CA TRP A 303 -7.38 7.87 -5.76
C TRP A 303 -6.97 9.23 -6.35
N ARG A 304 -6.22 9.25 -7.45
CA ARG A 304 -5.79 10.49 -8.12
C ARG A 304 -6.95 11.36 -8.57
N SER A 305 -7.97 10.75 -9.17
CA SER A 305 -9.18 11.45 -9.62
C SER A 305 -9.90 12.12 -8.45
N ARG A 306 -10.04 11.42 -7.32
CA ARG A 306 -10.74 11.94 -6.14
C ARG A 306 -9.94 12.97 -5.37
N TRP A 307 -8.63 12.84 -5.30
CA TRP A 307 -7.75 13.87 -4.73
C TRP A 307 -7.71 15.14 -5.57
N ASN A 308 -7.90 15.03 -6.88
CA ASN A 308 -7.86 16.14 -7.83
C ASN A 308 -6.60 17.00 -7.72
N GLN A 309 -5.44 16.32 -7.51
CA GLN A 309 -4.11 16.94 -7.43
C GLN A 309 -3.21 16.53 -8.62
N GLY A 310 -3.80 16.02 -9.71
CA GLY A 310 -3.07 15.45 -10.84
C GLY A 310 -2.40 14.12 -10.49
N ASP A 311 -1.38 13.75 -11.25
CA ASP A 311 -0.64 12.50 -11.09
C ASP A 311 0.39 12.61 -9.97
N PHE A 312 -0.05 12.57 -8.72
CA PHE A 312 0.87 12.50 -7.59
C PHE A 312 1.62 11.16 -7.56
N GLY A 313 2.78 11.12 -6.88
CA GLY A 313 3.62 9.93 -6.81
C GLY A 313 2.91 8.72 -6.20
N PHE A 314 3.06 7.53 -6.80
CA PHE A 314 2.53 6.29 -6.25
C PHE A 314 3.60 5.21 -6.28
N MET A 315 4.29 5.02 -5.14
CA MET A 315 5.34 4.03 -5.00
C MET A 315 4.78 2.74 -4.43
N PHE A 316 5.24 1.59 -4.89
CA PHE A 316 4.72 0.32 -4.39
C PHE A 316 5.81 -0.76 -4.28
N VAL A 317 5.52 -1.75 -3.45
CA VAL A 317 6.40 -2.89 -3.22
C VAL A 317 5.98 -4.05 -4.13
N GLN A 318 6.93 -4.62 -4.87
CA GLN A 318 6.75 -5.92 -5.50
C GLN A 318 6.92 -7.01 -4.44
N LEU A 319 6.00 -7.98 -4.37
CA LEU A 319 5.98 -8.98 -3.29
C LEU A 319 7.32 -9.69 -3.09
N ALA A 320 7.69 -9.85 -1.83
CA ALA A 320 8.85 -10.64 -1.40
C ALA A 320 8.72 -12.11 -1.82
N ASN A 321 9.81 -12.84 -1.79
CA ASN A 321 9.82 -14.29 -1.91
C ASN A 321 9.19 -14.93 -0.66
N PHE A 322 8.39 -15.99 -0.87
CA PHE A 322 7.66 -16.67 0.18
C PHE A 322 7.33 -18.11 -0.20
N MET A 323 7.11 -19.00 0.78
CA MET A 323 6.90 -20.46 0.66
C MET A 323 8.20 -21.21 0.36
N ALA A 324 8.12 -22.54 0.27
CA ALA A 324 9.26 -23.39 0.01
C ALA A 324 9.86 -23.17 -1.39
N VAL A 325 11.17 -23.16 -1.47
CA VAL A 325 11.91 -23.10 -2.74
C VAL A 325 11.63 -24.36 -3.55
N GLN A 326 11.30 -24.21 -4.83
CA GLN A 326 11.02 -25.31 -5.74
C GLN A 326 12.31 -25.81 -6.42
N LYS A 327 12.48 -27.15 -6.47
CA LYS A 327 13.64 -27.78 -7.13
C LYS A 327 13.61 -27.67 -8.65
N ARG A 328 12.43 -27.47 -9.24
CA ARG A 328 12.23 -27.34 -10.69
C ARG A 328 11.51 -26.03 -10.98
N PRO A 329 11.65 -25.47 -12.19
CA PRO A 329 10.83 -24.36 -12.63
C PRO A 329 9.35 -24.66 -12.43
N SER A 330 8.59 -23.73 -11.87
CA SER A 330 7.18 -23.93 -11.50
C SER A 330 6.37 -22.68 -11.77
N GLU A 331 5.05 -22.85 -11.85
CA GLU A 331 4.09 -21.75 -11.85
C GLU A 331 3.76 -21.35 -10.40
N GLY A 332 3.19 -20.15 -10.22
CA GLY A 332 2.73 -19.71 -8.92
C GLY A 332 2.04 -18.36 -8.93
N GLY A 333 0.96 -18.25 -8.17
CA GLY A 333 0.20 -17.00 -8.05
C GLY A 333 1.02 -15.80 -7.56
N TRP A 334 2.09 -16.06 -6.82
CA TRP A 334 3.05 -15.03 -6.38
C TRP A 334 3.87 -14.45 -7.55
N ALA A 335 4.31 -15.33 -8.48
CA ALA A 335 5.03 -14.90 -9.68
C ALA A 335 4.12 -14.08 -10.60
N GLU A 336 2.89 -14.54 -10.83
CA GLU A 336 1.89 -13.81 -11.62
C GLU A 336 1.52 -12.46 -10.99
N LEU A 337 1.45 -12.38 -9.65
CA LEU A 337 1.15 -11.13 -8.98
C LEU A 337 2.30 -10.12 -9.09
N ARG A 338 3.57 -10.58 -8.98
CA ARG A 338 4.73 -9.72 -9.24
C ARG A 338 4.75 -9.17 -10.66
N GLU A 339 4.33 -9.97 -11.64
CA GLU A 339 4.15 -9.51 -13.02
C GLU A 339 3.07 -8.42 -13.10
N ALA A 340 1.93 -8.60 -12.44
CA ALA A 340 0.87 -7.60 -12.37
C ALA A 340 1.35 -6.28 -11.74
N GLN A 341 2.18 -6.37 -10.71
CA GLN A 341 2.84 -5.23 -10.09
C GLN A 341 3.82 -4.55 -11.05
N LEU A 342 4.67 -5.32 -11.74
CA LEU A 342 5.60 -4.80 -12.74
C LEU A 342 4.86 -4.05 -13.87
N MET A 343 3.78 -4.62 -14.40
CA MET A 343 2.97 -3.98 -15.46
C MET A 343 2.38 -2.64 -15.03
N THR A 344 2.17 -2.43 -13.73
CA THR A 344 1.64 -1.17 -13.18
C THR A 344 2.62 0.00 -13.33
N LEU A 345 3.90 -0.24 -13.60
CA LEU A 345 4.88 0.81 -13.94
C LEU A 345 4.53 1.57 -15.23
N SER A 346 3.60 1.06 -16.04
CA SER A 346 3.04 1.80 -17.20
C SER A 346 2.17 3.00 -16.79
N VAL A 347 1.74 3.08 -15.53
CA VAL A 347 1.00 4.24 -15.00
C VAL A 347 1.98 5.37 -14.69
N PRO A 348 1.75 6.60 -15.16
CA PRO A 348 2.67 7.72 -14.93
C PRO A 348 2.96 7.96 -13.44
N LYS A 349 4.15 8.47 -13.11
CA LYS A 349 4.57 8.81 -11.73
C LYS A 349 4.43 7.64 -10.73
N THR A 350 4.59 6.40 -11.20
CA THR A 350 4.69 5.21 -10.33
C THR A 350 6.13 4.75 -10.19
N GLY A 351 6.43 4.08 -9.09
CA GLY A 351 7.73 3.49 -8.83
C GLY A 351 7.60 2.21 -7.99
N MET A 352 8.52 1.27 -8.17
CA MET A 352 8.43 -0.06 -7.56
C MET A 352 9.71 -0.44 -6.80
N ALA A 353 9.56 -0.90 -5.58
CA ALA A 353 10.64 -1.52 -4.81
C ALA A 353 10.61 -3.04 -5.01
N VAL A 354 11.63 -3.60 -5.64
CA VAL A 354 11.82 -5.05 -5.78
C VAL A 354 12.45 -5.59 -4.51
N ILE A 355 11.86 -6.64 -3.92
CA ILE A 355 12.29 -7.20 -2.63
C ILE A 355 12.31 -8.74 -2.61
N THR A 356 12.51 -9.37 -3.76
CA THR A 356 12.56 -10.83 -3.89
C THR A 356 13.79 -11.47 -3.26
N ASP A 357 14.72 -10.67 -2.76
CA ASP A 357 15.97 -11.05 -2.10
C ASP A 357 15.95 -10.97 -0.56
N ILE A 358 14.84 -10.51 0.03
CA ILE A 358 14.74 -10.28 1.49
C ILE A 358 13.55 -10.97 2.16
N GLY A 359 12.82 -11.82 1.44
CA GLY A 359 11.72 -12.60 2.00
C GLY A 359 12.18 -13.77 2.87
N ASP A 360 11.22 -14.49 3.39
CA ASP A 360 11.41 -15.69 4.20
C ASP A 360 10.47 -16.80 3.72
N GLU A 361 10.95 -18.06 3.66
CA GLU A 361 10.12 -19.17 3.19
C GLU A 361 8.95 -19.52 4.13
N LYS A 362 9.06 -19.19 5.43
CA LYS A 362 8.12 -19.57 6.48
C LYS A 362 7.33 -18.40 7.04
N ASP A 363 7.80 -17.16 6.81
CA ASP A 363 7.14 -15.95 7.28
C ASP A 363 6.83 -15.01 6.10
N ILE A 364 5.55 -14.76 5.89
CA ILE A 364 5.05 -13.82 4.86
C ILE A 364 5.45 -12.37 5.16
N HIS A 365 5.95 -12.09 6.38
CA HIS A 365 6.32 -10.77 6.85
C HIS A 365 7.85 -10.63 7.01
N PRO A 366 8.60 -10.31 5.93
CA PRO A 366 10.04 -10.09 6.02
C PRO A 366 10.38 -9.03 7.06
N LYS A 367 11.31 -9.30 7.96
CA LYS A 367 11.70 -8.38 9.04
C LYS A 367 12.58 -7.21 8.56
N ASN A 368 13.26 -7.35 7.42
CA ASN A 368 14.09 -6.31 6.81
C ASN A 368 13.20 -5.25 6.12
N LYS A 369 12.58 -4.38 6.91
CA LYS A 369 11.80 -3.25 6.39
C LYS A 369 12.67 -2.04 6.05
N GLN A 370 13.94 -2.03 6.47
CA GLN A 370 14.93 -1.03 6.14
C GLN A 370 15.15 -0.95 4.63
N ASP A 371 15.45 -2.08 3.98
CA ASP A 371 15.65 -2.11 2.53
C ASP A 371 14.35 -1.84 1.77
N VAL A 372 13.20 -2.28 2.27
CA VAL A 372 11.90 -1.94 1.67
C VAL A 372 11.69 -0.43 1.63
N GLY A 373 11.83 0.25 2.78
CA GLY A 373 11.69 1.71 2.88
C GLY A 373 12.70 2.46 2.03
N LYS A 374 13.98 2.03 2.07
CA LYS A 374 15.05 2.62 1.26
C LYS A 374 14.79 2.51 -0.24
N ARG A 375 14.40 1.32 -0.73
CA ARG A 375 14.11 1.10 -2.17
C ARG A 375 12.89 1.87 -2.64
N LEU A 376 11.84 2.02 -1.80
CA LEU A 376 10.71 2.91 -2.07
C LEU A 376 11.15 4.38 -2.14
N ALA A 377 12.02 4.82 -1.22
CA ALA A 377 12.55 6.18 -1.22
C ALA A 377 13.41 6.45 -2.47
N LEU A 378 14.27 5.52 -2.88
CA LEU A 378 15.02 5.63 -4.14
C LEU A 378 14.08 5.78 -5.34
N ALA A 379 13.03 4.95 -5.42
CA ALA A 379 12.03 5.05 -6.48
C ALA A 379 11.34 6.42 -6.47
N ALA A 380 10.94 6.95 -5.29
CA ALA A 380 10.35 8.27 -5.18
C ALA A 380 11.34 9.39 -5.58
N LEU A 381 12.59 9.32 -5.13
CA LEU A 381 13.64 10.30 -5.47
C LEU A 381 13.87 10.38 -6.97
N GLY A 382 13.90 9.23 -7.66
CA GLY A 382 14.07 9.19 -9.12
C GLY A 382 12.85 9.61 -9.92
N THR A 383 11.62 9.24 -9.49
CA THR A 383 10.40 9.41 -10.30
C THR A 383 9.56 10.64 -9.93
N VAL A 384 9.64 11.13 -8.68
CA VAL A 384 8.82 12.25 -8.16
C VAL A 384 9.65 13.49 -7.90
N TYR A 385 10.90 13.31 -7.48
CA TYR A 385 11.82 14.41 -7.19
C TYR A 385 12.86 14.64 -8.31
N ASP A 386 12.80 13.86 -9.39
CA ASP A 386 13.66 13.97 -10.58
C ASP A 386 15.17 13.96 -10.26
N LYS A 387 15.56 13.29 -9.16
CA LYS A 387 16.96 13.12 -8.79
C LYS A 387 17.67 12.19 -9.79
N LYS A 388 18.87 12.56 -10.20
CA LYS A 388 19.72 11.78 -11.14
C LYS A 388 20.48 10.69 -10.39
N ILE A 389 19.76 9.65 -9.95
CA ILE A 389 20.29 8.50 -9.20
C ILE A 389 19.85 7.20 -9.86
N VAL A 390 20.54 6.10 -9.56
CA VAL A 390 20.06 4.75 -9.89
C VAL A 390 19.04 4.36 -8.83
N TYR A 391 17.80 4.10 -9.23
CA TYR A 391 16.67 3.83 -8.34
C TYR A 391 15.93 2.53 -8.61
N TYR A 392 16.30 1.83 -9.69
CA TYR A 392 15.84 0.47 -9.99
C TYR A 392 17.01 -0.48 -10.18
N GLY A 393 16.79 -1.76 -9.90
CA GLY A 393 17.60 -2.85 -10.42
C GLY A 393 17.25 -3.17 -11.87
N PRO A 394 17.91 -4.16 -12.50
CA PRO A 394 17.67 -4.54 -13.88
C PRO A 394 16.20 -4.92 -14.15
N ILE A 395 15.60 -4.30 -15.14
CA ILE A 395 14.27 -4.63 -15.66
C ILE A 395 14.44 -5.19 -17.07
N TYR A 396 13.87 -6.39 -17.32
CA TYR A 396 13.90 -7.00 -18.66
C TYR A 396 13.41 -6.02 -19.73
N ASP A 397 14.14 -5.92 -20.83
CA ASP A 397 13.81 -5.09 -21.98
C ASP A 397 13.49 -5.92 -23.21
N SER A 398 14.43 -6.76 -23.62
CA SER A 398 14.26 -7.56 -24.85
C SER A 398 15.10 -8.85 -24.80
N MET A 399 14.77 -9.80 -25.67
CA MET A 399 15.55 -11.00 -25.91
C MET A 399 15.86 -11.18 -27.40
N LYS A 400 16.99 -11.85 -27.67
CA LYS A 400 17.39 -12.30 -28.99
C LYS A 400 17.84 -13.75 -28.94
N VAL A 401 17.32 -14.59 -29.82
CA VAL A 401 17.80 -15.98 -29.99
C VAL A 401 19.08 -15.95 -30.83
N GLU A 402 20.16 -16.57 -30.34
CA GLU A 402 21.47 -16.68 -30.95
C GLU A 402 21.86 -18.18 -31.03
N GLY A 403 21.39 -18.87 -32.10
CA GLY A 403 21.51 -20.31 -32.19
C GLY A 403 20.76 -21.03 -31.06
N SER A 404 21.46 -21.84 -30.27
CA SER A 404 20.89 -22.54 -29.11
C SER A 404 20.85 -21.71 -27.83
N LYS A 405 21.12 -20.41 -27.90
CA LYS A 405 21.19 -19.50 -26.75
C LYS A 405 20.19 -18.35 -26.87
N ILE A 406 19.81 -17.77 -25.74
CA ILE A 406 19.03 -16.52 -25.65
C ILE A 406 19.90 -15.45 -25.01
N ARG A 407 20.04 -14.31 -25.67
CA ARG A 407 20.61 -13.09 -25.11
C ARG A 407 19.51 -12.20 -24.57
N LEU A 408 19.68 -11.74 -23.35
CA LEU A 408 18.74 -10.86 -22.64
C LEU A 408 19.35 -9.48 -22.45
N SER A 409 18.57 -8.46 -22.76
CA SER A 409 18.92 -7.06 -22.51
C SER A 409 18.06 -6.49 -21.40
N PHE A 410 18.61 -5.53 -20.65
CA PHE A 410 17.96 -4.96 -19.48
C PHE A 410 18.02 -3.41 -19.51
N LYS A 411 16.92 -2.78 -19.11
CA LYS A 411 16.90 -1.39 -18.66
C LYS A 411 17.36 -1.32 -17.20
N HIS A 412 17.80 -0.14 -16.77
CA HIS A 412 18.23 0.12 -15.40
C HIS A 412 19.38 -0.78 -14.88
N ALA A 413 20.26 -1.20 -15.79
CA ALA A 413 21.44 -1.96 -15.41
C ALA A 413 22.46 -1.16 -14.56
N GLY A 414 22.21 0.13 -14.34
CA GLY A 414 23.10 1.00 -13.58
C GLY A 414 24.49 1.09 -14.21
N THR A 415 25.55 0.94 -13.41
CA THR A 415 26.95 0.89 -13.90
C THR A 415 27.36 -0.52 -14.39
N GLY A 416 26.43 -1.47 -14.39
CA GLY A 416 26.59 -2.83 -14.92
C GLY A 416 25.80 -3.88 -14.16
N LEU A 417 25.62 -5.04 -14.78
CA LEU A 417 25.03 -6.22 -14.14
C LEU A 417 26.02 -6.85 -13.15
N ALA A 418 25.51 -7.42 -12.09
CA ALA A 418 26.28 -8.07 -11.04
C ALA A 418 25.53 -9.28 -10.45
N VAL A 419 26.28 -10.16 -9.82
CA VAL A 419 25.79 -11.18 -8.87
C VAL A 419 26.43 -10.91 -7.52
N LYS A 420 25.86 -11.47 -6.47
CA LYS A 420 26.47 -11.39 -5.15
C LYS A 420 27.85 -12.05 -5.18
N GLU A 421 28.84 -11.43 -4.57
CA GLU A 421 30.22 -11.89 -4.57
C GLU A 421 30.36 -13.36 -4.13
N GLY A 422 31.09 -14.16 -4.89
CA GLY A 422 31.32 -15.59 -4.63
C GLY A 422 30.14 -16.49 -5.02
N GLU A 423 29.08 -15.97 -5.63
CA GLU A 423 27.92 -16.76 -6.11
C GLU A 423 27.96 -16.90 -7.65
N GLU A 424 27.40 -18.01 -8.14
CA GLU A 424 27.08 -18.18 -9.54
C GLU A 424 25.71 -17.52 -9.85
N LEU A 425 25.57 -16.98 -11.07
CA LEU A 425 24.28 -16.44 -11.53
C LEU A 425 23.26 -17.58 -11.66
N LYS A 426 22.06 -17.38 -11.12
CA LYS A 426 21.00 -18.40 -11.09
C LYS A 426 19.60 -17.78 -11.17
N GLY A 427 18.56 -18.64 -11.23
CA GLY A 427 17.17 -18.26 -11.22
C GLY A 427 16.55 -18.06 -12.60
N PHE A 428 17.25 -18.44 -13.66
CA PHE A 428 16.75 -18.45 -15.03
C PHE A 428 16.25 -19.84 -15.43
N ALA A 429 15.12 -19.89 -16.13
CA ALA A 429 14.54 -21.08 -16.70
C ALA A 429 14.22 -20.87 -18.18
N ILE A 430 14.64 -21.80 -19.04
CA ILE A 430 14.52 -21.73 -20.50
C ILE A 430 13.70 -22.90 -21.02
N CYS A 431 12.96 -22.73 -22.12
CA CYS A 431 12.25 -23.80 -22.80
C CYS A 431 12.37 -23.74 -24.31
N GLY A 432 12.18 -24.89 -24.95
CA GLY A 432 11.95 -25.03 -26.39
C GLY A 432 10.46 -24.97 -26.72
N GLU A 433 10.08 -25.38 -27.95
CA GLU A 433 8.70 -25.37 -28.46
C GLU A 433 7.68 -26.18 -27.61
N ASN A 434 8.16 -27.22 -26.91
CA ASN A 434 7.36 -28.04 -26.01
C ASN A 434 6.92 -27.30 -24.73
N LYS A 435 7.38 -26.06 -24.51
CA LYS A 435 7.11 -25.21 -23.33
C LYS A 435 7.46 -25.86 -21.98
N SER A 436 8.32 -26.87 -21.98
CA SER A 436 8.84 -27.48 -20.76
C SER A 436 10.08 -26.71 -20.28
N PHE A 437 9.90 -25.94 -19.22
CA PHE A 437 10.98 -25.13 -18.65
C PHE A 437 12.01 -25.97 -17.88
N LYS A 438 13.28 -25.74 -18.15
CA LYS A 438 14.44 -26.29 -17.44
C LYS A 438 15.30 -25.16 -16.91
N TRP A 439 16.07 -25.40 -15.85
CA TRP A 439 17.05 -24.42 -15.39
C TRP A 439 18.09 -24.16 -16.48
N ALA A 440 18.37 -22.88 -16.71
CA ALA A 440 19.34 -22.46 -17.72
C ALA A 440 20.74 -22.36 -17.13
N ASN A 441 21.75 -22.69 -17.91
CA ASN A 441 23.10 -22.20 -17.75
C ASN A 441 23.10 -20.71 -18.14
N VAL A 442 23.76 -19.85 -17.36
CA VAL A 442 23.70 -18.40 -17.56
C VAL A 442 25.06 -17.76 -17.34
N GLN A 443 25.33 -16.71 -18.11
CA GLN A 443 26.54 -15.91 -17.98
C GLN A 443 26.25 -14.44 -18.22
N ILE A 444 26.79 -13.56 -17.39
CA ILE A 444 26.82 -12.12 -17.66
C ILE A 444 27.84 -11.85 -18.76
N ASP A 445 27.41 -11.17 -19.81
CA ASP A 445 28.22 -10.71 -20.93
C ASP A 445 28.00 -9.20 -21.14
N GLY A 446 28.88 -8.40 -20.55
CA GLY A 446 28.72 -6.95 -20.45
C GLY A 446 27.44 -6.56 -19.68
N ASN A 447 26.55 -5.84 -20.33
CA ASN A 447 25.23 -5.44 -19.78
C ASN A 447 24.09 -6.36 -20.26
N THR A 448 24.41 -7.58 -20.70
CA THR A 448 23.45 -8.61 -21.12
C THR A 448 23.67 -9.90 -20.34
N VAL A 449 22.67 -10.78 -20.36
CA VAL A 449 22.78 -12.16 -19.88
C VAL A 449 22.61 -13.09 -21.05
N LEU A 450 23.56 -14.03 -21.22
CA LEU A 450 23.45 -15.13 -22.16
C LEU A 450 22.98 -16.38 -21.42
N ALA A 451 21.92 -17.02 -21.92
CA ALA A 451 21.29 -18.17 -21.29
C ALA A 451 21.14 -19.33 -22.29
N TRP A 452 21.37 -20.57 -21.83
CA TRP A 452 21.20 -21.80 -22.65
C TRP A 452 20.92 -23.01 -21.76
N ASN A 453 20.52 -24.10 -22.41
CA ASN A 453 20.47 -25.41 -21.78
C ASN A 453 20.86 -26.45 -22.85
N ASP A 454 21.80 -27.36 -22.54
CA ASP A 454 22.39 -28.29 -23.51
C ASP A 454 21.38 -29.31 -24.08
N GLU A 455 20.23 -29.47 -23.43
CA GLU A 455 19.11 -30.29 -23.89
C GLU A 455 18.08 -29.53 -24.75
N ILE A 456 18.32 -28.23 -25.04
CA ILE A 456 17.40 -27.36 -25.78
C ILE A 456 18.13 -26.74 -26.96
N GLU A 457 17.97 -27.34 -28.13
CA GLU A 457 18.63 -26.85 -29.35
C GLU A 457 18.01 -25.54 -29.89
N ILE A 458 16.68 -25.42 -29.78
CA ILE A 458 15.92 -24.25 -30.27
C ILE A 458 15.14 -23.63 -29.10
N PRO A 459 15.73 -22.70 -28.38
CA PRO A 459 15.03 -22.04 -27.28
C PRO A 459 14.03 -21.01 -27.80
N VAL A 460 12.83 -20.96 -27.18
CA VAL A 460 11.73 -20.06 -27.60
C VAL A 460 11.33 -19.08 -26.50
N ALA A 461 11.55 -19.42 -25.23
CA ALA A 461 11.22 -18.52 -24.12
C ALA A 461 12.13 -18.74 -22.91
N ILE A 462 12.19 -17.70 -22.08
CA ILE A 462 12.98 -17.67 -20.86
C ILE A 462 12.22 -16.94 -19.75
N ARG A 463 12.45 -17.36 -18.51
CA ARG A 463 11.91 -16.74 -17.29
C ARG A 463 13.03 -16.48 -16.32
N TYR A 464 12.89 -15.42 -15.52
CA TYR A 464 13.78 -15.12 -14.40
C TYR A 464 12.97 -14.90 -13.13
N GLY A 465 13.38 -15.52 -12.02
CA GLY A 465 12.72 -15.36 -10.73
C GLY A 465 11.22 -15.76 -10.75
N TRP A 466 10.81 -16.63 -11.68
CA TRP A 466 9.43 -17.03 -11.87
C TRP A 466 9.07 -18.20 -10.96
N ALA A 467 8.73 -17.89 -9.71
CA ALA A 467 8.29 -18.83 -8.67
C ALA A 467 7.65 -18.07 -7.52
N ASN A 468 6.98 -18.76 -6.60
CA ASN A 468 6.53 -18.14 -5.34
C ASN A 468 7.74 -17.69 -4.51
N ASN A 469 8.74 -18.55 -4.35
CA ASN A 469 10.01 -18.26 -3.69
C ASN A 469 11.18 -18.45 -4.68
N PRO A 470 11.50 -17.42 -5.48
CA PRO A 470 12.56 -17.51 -6.47
C PRO A 470 13.96 -17.48 -5.84
N ILE A 471 14.90 -18.13 -6.53
CA ILE A 471 16.34 -18.17 -6.16
C ILE A 471 17.19 -17.19 -6.97
N GLY A 472 16.56 -16.25 -7.69
CA GLY A 472 17.26 -15.29 -8.55
C GLY A 472 18.21 -14.37 -7.78
N ASN A 473 19.41 -14.15 -8.35
CA ASN A 473 20.45 -13.33 -7.73
C ASN A 473 21.13 -12.37 -8.71
N LEU A 474 20.40 -11.93 -9.74
CA LEU A 474 20.85 -10.87 -10.64
C LEU A 474 20.59 -9.50 -9.99
N TYR A 475 21.62 -8.66 -9.99
CA TYR A 475 21.59 -7.28 -9.49
C TYR A 475 22.22 -6.32 -10.50
N ASN A 476 22.09 -5.02 -10.27
CA ASN A 476 23.07 -4.08 -10.78
C ASN A 476 24.20 -3.87 -9.76
N LYS A 477 25.28 -3.21 -10.19
CA LYS A 477 26.42 -2.92 -9.31
C LYS A 477 26.12 -1.98 -8.15
N GLU A 478 24.98 -1.28 -8.20
CA GLU A 478 24.46 -0.45 -7.10
C GLU A 478 23.73 -1.29 -6.03
N GLY A 479 23.63 -2.62 -6.23
CA GLY A 479 23.06 -3.55 -5.26
C GLY A 479 21.53 -3.62 -5.28
N LEU A 480 20.89 -3.20 -6.37
CA LEU A 480 19.44 -3.33 -6.53
C LEU A 480 19.10 -4.61 -7.32
N PRO A 481 18.17 -5.45 -6.81
CA PRO A 481 17.85 -6.73 -7.43
C PRO A 481 17.06 -6.56 -8.73
N ALA A 482 17.30 -7.47 -9.68
CA ALA A 482 16.52 -7.52 -10.91
C ALA A 482 15.08 -7.95 -10.66
N THR A 483 14.19 -7.37 -11.44
CA THR A 483 12.77 -7.71 -11.43
C THR A 483 12.52 -9.10 -12.04
N PRO A 484 11.75 -9.99 -11.39
CA PRO A 484 11.25 -11.21 -12.02
C PRO A 484 10.47 -10.92 -13.30
N PHE A 485 10.64 -11.78 -14.30
CA PHE A 485 9.96 -11.65 -15.59
C PHE A 485 9.77 -13.00 -16.28
N ARG A 486 8.93 -13.00 -17.32
CA ARG A 486 8.80 -14.06 -18.33
C ARG A 486 8.69 -13.48 -19.72
N THR A 487 9.03 -14.27 -20.74
CA THR A 487 8.94 -13.91 -22.16
C THR A 487 7.88 -14.69 -22.91
N ASP A 488 7.29 -15.72 -22.30
CA ASP A 488 6.18 -16.48 -22.82
C ASP A 488 4.85 -15.78 -22.57
N ALA A 489 3.90 -15.93 -23.47
CA ALA A 489 2.55 -15.40 -23.29
C ALA A 489 1.88 -16.00 -22.06
N PRO A 490 1.06 -15.24 -21.32
CA PRO A 490 0.21 -15.81 -20.27
C PRO A 490 -0.75 -16.85 -20.88
N ASN A 491 -0.86 -18.00 -20.22
CA ASN A 491 -1.86 -19.01 -20.58
C ASN A 491 -3.28 -18.53 -20.28
#